data_f7ec5dce5ea3a15b428ad0fb4f4cc395
#
_entry.id   f7ec5dce5ea3a15b428ad0fb4f4cc395
#
_cell.length_a   1.000
_cell.length_b   1.000
_cell.length_c   1.000
_cell.angle_alpha   90.00
_cell.angle_beta   90.00
_cell.angle_gamma   90.00
#
_symmetry.space_group_name_H-M   'P 1'
#
loop_
_entity.id
_entity.type
_entity.pdbx_description
1 polymer ?
#
loop_
_entity_poly.entity_id
_entity_poly.type
_entity_poly.pdbx_seq_one_letter_code
_entity_poly.pdbx_strand_id
1 'polypeptide(L)'
;ISEKTFSELHCLNVYPGDLMISRLNEPIGRSCIIPDTESRYVVAVDNVILRPNANYNKKFIMYGMNADGYVEHANMIARGATMSRISRSQLGQFWLAFPNIEEQQAIADFLDKECAQIDSIAADLEKQIALLQQYKKSLITETVTKGLDKSVPMKDSGVEWIGEIPEHWEISRVRHLASLGSGATPSKDVLSYWEGNIPWVSSQEVKSDIIKDTSLHISEEAINSCSTQLMPAGTLVMVVRSGILQHTIPVALLGVPATINQDIKAFQFNHLMLPAYFKYYIQGENDTLLLVIIKDKTTVESVDNQLLLSLKIMVPPIEEQKAIVAFLNYKCSYIDKILNDKQEQLNLLMQHKKSFIYEYVTGKKRAKE
;
A
#
# COMPACT_ATOMS: atom_id res chain seq x y z
N ILE A 1 16.21 17.17 23.98
CA ILE A 1 15.79 17.54 25.34
C ILE A 1 16.76 18.55 25.92
N SER A 2 16.32 19.37 26.93
CA SER A 2 17.18 20.31 27.63
C SER A 2 18.12 19.59 28.61
N GLU A 3 19.25 20.22 28.98
CA GLU A 3 20.17 19.69 30.01
C GLU A 3 19.47 19.52 31.37
N LYS A 4 18.51 20.40 31.68
CA LYS A 4 17.68 20.27 32.88
C LYS A 4 16.86 19.00 32.85
N THR A 5 16.13 18.74 31.75
CA THR A 5 15.33 17.53 31.57
C THR A 5 16.20 16.27 31.54
N PHE A 6 17.39 16.36 30.93
CA PHE A 6 18.37 15.27 30.93
C PHE A 6 18.74 14.86 32.36
N SER A 7 19.04 15.85 33.21
CA SER A 7 19.44 15.62 34.61
C SER A 7 18.25 15.12 35.47
N GLU A 8 17.07 15.71 35.29
CA GLU A 8 15.85 15.32 36.05
C GLU A 8 15.42 13.88 35.76
N LEU A 9 15.54 13.45 34.49
CA LEU A 9 15.16 12.09 34.05
C LEU A 9 16.29 11.07 34.23
N HIS A 10 17.46 11.48 34.76
CA HIS A 10 18.64 10.61 34.90
C HIS A 10 19.00 9.87 33.59
N CYS A 11 18.96 10.58 32.47
CA CYS A 11 19.20 9.99 31.16
C CYS A 11 20.64 9.46 31.02
N LEU A 12 20.80 8.37 30.29
CA LEU A 12 22.11 7.83 29.92
C LEU A 12 22.68 8.60 28.72
N ASN A 13 23.96 8.99 28.82
CA ASN A 13 24.69 9.49 27.67
C ASN A 13 24.98 8.37 26.68
N VAL A 14 24.59 8.60 25.44
CA VAL A 14 24.81 7.72 24.29
C VAL A 14 25.62 8.47 23.25
N TYR A 15 26.61 7.83 22.69
CA TYR A 15 27.58 8.43 21.78
C TYR A 15 27.57 7.75 20.42
N PRO A 16 28.06 8.43 19.36
CA PRO A 16 28.34 7.78 18.09
C PRO A 16 29.18 6.50 18.27
N GLY A 17 28.80 5.49 17.51
CA GLY A 17 29.45 4.18 17.59
C GLY A 17 29.02 3.29 18.77
N ASP A 18 28.10 3.73 19.63
CA ASP A 18 27.48 2.83 20.62
C ASP A 18 26.53 1.85 19.93
N LEU A 19 26.47 0.62 20.42
CA LEU A 19 25.52 -0.39 19.96
C LEU A 19 24.23 -0.27 20.78
N MET A 20 23.13 0.08 20.10
CA MET A 20 21.80 0.17 20.69
C MET A 20 20.95 -1.05 20.33
N ILE A 21 20.16 -1.55 21.29
CA ILE A 21 19.29 -2.71 21.14
C ILE A 21 17.89 -2.36 21.64
N SER A 22 16.87 -2.60 20.82
CA SER A 22 15.47 -2.42 21.19
C SER A 22 14.95 -3.61 21.99
N ARG A 23 14.22 -3.33 23.08
CA ARG A 23 13.53 -4.33 23.88
C ARG A 23 12.05 -4.47 23.55
N LEU A 24 11.53 -3.61 22.68
CA LEU A 24 10.13 -3.61 22.20
C LEU A 24 10.00 -4.24 20.82
N ASN A 25 8.75 -4.64 20.46
CA ASN A 25 8.35 -4.93 19.08
C ASN A 25 8.64 -3.69 18.20
N GLU A 26 8.81 -3.79 16.96
CA GLU A 26 8.95 -4.75 15.90
C GLU A 26 10.26 -4.52 15.17
N PRO A 27 11.11 -5.49 15.12
CA PRO A 27 11.23 -6.70 15.92
C PRO A 27 11.94 -6.47 17.26
N ILE A 28 11.65 -7.33 18.27
CA ILE A 28 12.36 -7.34 19.54
C ILE A 28 13.82 -7.76 19.30
N GLY A 29 14.73 -7.09 20.00
CA GLY A 29 16.17 -7.37 19.89
C GLY A 29 16.85 -6.70 18.69
N ARG A 30 16.11 -5.98 17.84
CA ARG A 30 16.70 -5.21 16.74
C ARG A 30 17.79 -4.27 17.27
N SER A 31 18.94 -4.29 16.61
CA SER A 31 20.10 -3.52 17.03
C SER A 31 20.65 -2.64 15.90
N CYS A 32 21.28 -1.55 16.27
CA CYS A 32 21.97 -0.65 15.35
C CYS A 32 23.18 0.00 16.02
N ILE A 33 24.13 0.44 15.21
CA ILE A 33 25.20 1.33 15.65
C ILE A 33 24.68 2.77 15.59
N ILE A 34 24.86 3.52 16.66
CA ILE A 34 24.47 4.94 16.72
C ILE A 34 25.30 5.72 15.68
N PRO A 35 24.64 6.48 14.78
CA PRO A 35 25.33 7.20 13.72
C PRO A 35 26.14 8.40 14.28
N ASP A 36 27.12 8.85 13.50
CA ASP A 36 27.93 10.04 13.81
C ASP A 36 27.33 11.29 13.14
N THR A 37 26.11 11.67 13.56
CA THR A 37 25.44 12.89 13.09
C THR A 37 25.32 13.94 14.18
N GLU A 38 25.42 13.53 15.45
CA GLU A 38 25.37 14.40 16.62
C GLU A 38 26.44 13.96 17.63
N SER A 39 26.93 14.90 18.44
CA SER A 39 27.96 14.60 19.43
C SER A 39 27.46 13.74 20.59
N ARG A 40 26.16 13.75 20.86
CA ARG A 40 25.54 13.02 21.97
C ARG A 40 24.05 12.74 21.69
N TYR A 41 23.58 11.60 22.17
CA TYR A 41 22.21 11.17 22.04
C TYR A 41 21.59 10.79 23.37
N VAL A 42 20.28 10.75 23.42
CA VAL A 42 19.47 10.13 24.50
C VAL A 42 18.56 9.09 23.89
N VAL A 43 18.35 8.00 24.63
CA VAL A 43 17.47 6.92 24.21
C VAL A 43 16.34 6.70 25.20
N ALA A 44 15.20 6.24 24.71
CA ALA A 44 14.06 5.86 25.55
C ALA A 44 14.42 4.64 26.43
N VAL A 45 13.66 4.46 27.52
CA VAL A 45 13.86 3.39 28.51
C VAL A 45 13.83 1.96 27.94
N ASP A 46 13.20 1.80 26.77
CA ASP A 46 13.06 0.51 26.12
C ASP A 46 14.24 0.16 25.20
N ASN A 47 15.25 1.00 25.17
CA ASN A 47 16.51 0.73 24.48
C ASN A 47 17.64 0.43 25.49
N VAL A 48 18.51 -0.48 25.13
CA VAL A 48 19.71 -0.84 25.89
C VAL A 48 20.92 -0.45 25.06
N ILE A 49 21.91 0.15 25.72
CA ILE A 49 23.23 0.41 25.11
C ILE A 49 24.17 -0.68 25.56
N LEU A 50 24.77 -1.39 24.60
CA LEU A 50 25.79 -2.40 24.81
C LEU A 50 27.16 -1.85 24.43
N ARG A 51 28.06 -1.84 25.39
CA ARG A 51 29.48 -1.45 25.21
C ARG A 51 30.37 -2.66 25.52
N PRO A 52 30.61 -3.51 24.51
CA PRO A 52 31.45 -4.69 24.70
C PRO A 52 32.90 -4.29 24.95
N ASN A 53 33.70 -5.20 25.56
CA ASN A 53 35.11 -5.03 25.66
C ASN A 53 35.83 -5.23 24.30
N ALA A 54 37.14 -5.01 24.26
CA ALA A 54 37.95 -5.03 23.03
C ALA A 54 37.96 -6.37 22.27
N ASN A 55 37.56 -7.48 22.91
CA ASN A 55 37.52 -8.79 22.28
C ASN A 55 36.29 -9.02 21.39
N TYR A 56 35.37 -8.05 21.33
CA TYR A 56 34.11 -8.16 20.61
C TYR A 56 33.89 -7.00 19.69
N ASN A 57 33.63 -7.28 18.42
CA ASN A 57 33.30 -6.30 17.42
C ASN A 57 31.81 -5.91 17.49
N LYS A 58 31.51 -4.62 17.66
CA LYS A 58 30.12 -4.11 17.78
C LYS A 58 29.28 -4.37 16.55
N LYS A 59 29.85 -4.25 15.36
CA LYS A 59 29.13 -4.50 14.09
C LYS A 59 28.81 -5.98 13.92
N PHE A 60 29.78 -6.85 14.27
CA PHE A 60 29.53 -8.30 14.26
C PHE A 60 28.40 -8.67 15.22
N ILE A 61 28.38 -8.11 16.45
CA ILE A 61 27.26 -8.29 17.38
C ILE A 61 25.94 -7.78 16.76
N MET A 62 25.95 -6.58 16.17
CA MET A 62 24.78 -6.00 15.52
C MET A 62 24.21 -6.94 14.45
N TYR A 63 25.05 -7.46 13.57
CA TYR A 63 24.62 -8.41 12.55
C TYR A 63 24.08 -9.72 13.15
N GLY A 64 24.77 -10.27 14.15
CA GLY A 64 24.33 -11.48 14.85
C GLY A 64 22.96 -11.31 15.53
N MET A 65 22.74 -10.16 16.15
CA MET A 65 21.48 -9.85 16.83
C MET A 65 20.32 -9.57 15.85
N ASN A 66 20.62 -9.11 14.65
CA ASN A 66 19.62 -8.87 13.60
C ASN A 66 19.38 -10.11 12.72
N ALA A 67 20.10 -11.20 12.93
CA ALA A 67 19.91 -12.46 12.21
C ALA A 67 18.60 -13.15 12.65
N ASP A 68 17.90 -13.78 11.70
CA ASP A 68 16.56 -14.35 11.92
C ASP A 68 16.48 -15.29 13.13
N GLY A 69 17.41 -16.20 13.30
CA GLY A 69 17.41 -17.14 14.43
C GLY A 69 17.48 -16.45 15.81
N TYR A 70 18.19 -15.32 15.91
CA TYR A 70 18.23 -14.53 17.13
C TYR A 70 16.93 -13.78 17.36
N VAL A 71 16.38 -13.16 16.31
CA VAL A 71 15.11 -12.41 16.36
C VAL A 71 13.94 -13.35 16.71
N GLU A 72 13.90 -14.54 16.10
CA GLU A 72 12.90 -15.57 16.42
C GLU A 72 12.98 -15.97 17.89
N HIS A 73 14.17 -16.26 18.40
CA HIS A 73 14.36 -16.61 19.79
C HIS A 73 13.93 -15.47 20.73
N ALA A 74 14.28 -14.22 20.41
CA ALA A 74 13.85 -13.05 21.17
C ALA A 74 12.32 -12.92 21.24
N ASN A 75 11.64 -13.14 20.12
CA ASN A 75 10.17 -13.12 20.06
C ASN A 75 9.52 -14.26 20.86
N MET A 76 10.11 -15.45 20.89
CA MET A 76 9.58 -16.60 21.65
C MET A 76 9.58 -16.37 23.16
N ILE A 77 10.57 -15.65 23.70
CA ILE A 77 10.69 -15.39 25.15
C ILE A 77 10.07 -14.05 25.58
N ALA A 78 9.66 -13.23 24.63
CA ALA A 78 9.01 -11.96 24.89
C ALA A 78 7.65 -12.13 25.57
N ARG A 79 7.27 -11.17 26.40
CA ARG A 79 6.00 -11.17 27.15
C ARG A 79 5.25 -9.85 26.95
N GLY A 80 3.95 -9.90 26.94
CA GLY A 80 3.03 -8.76 26.83
C GLY A 80 1.87 -9.02 25.90
N ALA A 81 0.65 -8.67 26.30
CA ALA A 81 -0.56 -8.92 25.53
C ALA A 81 -0.76 -7.88 24.38
N THR A 82 -0.41 -6.62 24.64
CA THR A 82 -0.56 -5.51 23.69
C THR A 82 0.76 -5.05 23.08
N MET A 83 1.84 -5.10 23.86
CA MET A 83 3.20 -4.76 23.41
C MET A 83 4.16 -5.80 23.97
N SER A 84 4.65 -6.68 23.14
CA SER A 84 5.64 -7.67 23.54
C SER A 84 6.96 -7.00 23.88
N ARG A 85 7.57 -7.38 25.01
CA ARG A 85 8.79 -6.80 25.55
C ARG A 85 9.69 -7.90 26.07
N ILE A 86 11.02 -7.68 25.95
CA ILE A 86 12.03 -8.50 26.61
C ILE A 86 12.69 -7.70 27.75
N SER A 87 12.95 -8.34 28.88
CA SER A 87 13.68 -7.70 29.96
C SER A 87 15.18 -7.58 29.64
N ARG A 88 15.88 -6.64 30.29
CA ARG A 88 17.33 -6.50 30.15
C ARG A 88 18.07 -7.78 30.59
N SER A 89 17.57 -8.43 31.65
CA SER A 89 18.16 -9.68 32.15
C SER A 89 18.01 -10.82 31.16
N GLN A 90 16.82 -10.97 30.52
CA GLN A 90 16.63 -11.99 29.48
C GLN A 90 17.48 -11.71 28.25
N LEU A 91 17.57 -10.45 27.81
CA LEU A 91 18.44 -10.05 26.70
C LEU A 91 19.90 -10.40 26.97
N GLY A 92 20.38 -10.19 28.21
CA GLY A 92 21.75 -10.51 28.62
C GLY A 92 22.06 -12.03 28.74
N GLN A 93 21.05 -12.89 28.63
CA GLN A 93 21.21 -14.36 28.66
C GLN A 93 21.32 -14.96 27.24
N PHE A 94 21.23 -14.15 26.19
CA PHE A 94 21.34 -14.66 24.82
C PHE A 94 22.76 -15.06 24.47
N TRP A 95 22.86 -16.14 23.71
CA TRP A 95 24.13 -16.69 23.26
C TRP A 95 24.37 -16.33 21.81
N LEU A 96 25.52 -15.76 21.53
CA LEU A 96 26.07 -15.58 20.20
C LEU A 96 27.36 -16.36 20.07
N ALA A 97 27.59 -16.98 18.93
CA ALA A 97 28.86 -17.60 18.62
C ALA A 97 29.87 -16.51 18.20
N PHE A 98 31.05 -16.49 18.82
CA PHE A 98 32.09 -15.53 18.50
C PHE A 98 33.35 -16.24 18.00
N PRO A 99 33.78 -16.00 16.76
CA PRO A 99 35.14 -16.33 16.34
C PRO A 99 36.15 -15.40 17.02
N ASN A 100 37.45 -15.50 16.69
CA ASN A 100 38.44 -14.54 17.16
C ASN A 100 38.10 -13.11 16.63
N ILE A 101 38.69 -12.10 17.26
CA ILE A 101 38.36 -10.69 16.97
C ILE A 101 38.70 -10.28 15.53
N GLU A 102 39.74 -10.85 14.94
CA GLU A 102 40.18 -10.58 13.58
C GLU A 102 39.11 -11.11 12.58
N GLU A 103 38.62 -12.32 12.80
CA GLU A 103 37.55 -12.90 12.00
C GLU A 103 36.21 -12.17 12.19
N GLN A 104 35.88 -11.72 13.43
CA GLN A 104 34.71 -10.87 13.67
C GLN A 104 34.79 -9.58 12.85
N GLN A 105 35.97 -8.94 12.81
CA GLN A 105 36.18 -7.72 12.04
C GLN A 105 36.05 -7.98 10.53
N ALA A 106 36.70 -9.05 10.03
CA ALA A 106 36.60 -9.41 8.60
C ALA A 106 35.17 -9.71 8.16
N ILE A 107 34.39 -10.44 8.98
CA ILE A 107 32.98 -10.71 8.70
C ILE A 107 32.17 -9.41 8.71
N ALA A 108 32.36 -8.54 9.70
CA ALA A 108 31.63 -7.28 9.80
C ALA A 108 31.90 -6.34 8.61
N ASP A 109 33.17 -6.19 8.21
CA ASP A 109 33.56 -5.36 7.07
C ASP A 109 33.03 -5.92 5.74
N PHE A 110 33.06 -7.23 5.60
CA PHE A 110 32.48 -7.91 4.43
C PHE A 110 30.96 -7.71 4.37
N LEU A 111 30.26 -7.92 5.48
CA LEU A 111 28.80 -7.71 5.55
C LEU A 111 28.42 -6.25 5.34
N ASP A 112 29.18 -5.30 5.86
CA ASP A 112 28.94 -3.87 5.60
C ASP A 112 28.97 -3.55 4.10
N LYS A 113 30.00 -4.05 3.40
CA LYS A 113 30.16 -3.84 1.96
C LYS A 113 29.01 -4.47 1.16
N GLU A 114 28.76 -5.75 1.38
CA GLU A 114 27.75 -6.50 0.61
C GLU A 114 26.33 -6.03 0.94
N CYS A 115 26.02 -5.77 2.22
CA CYS A 115 24.72 -5.23 2.61
C CYS A 115 24.47 -3.82 2.02
N ALA A 116 25.51 -2.97 1.97
CA ALA A 116 25.39 -1.65 1.33
C ALA A 116 25.09 -1.76 -0.17
N GLN A 117 25.67 -2.73 -0.89
CA GLN A 117 25.34 -2.98 -2.30
C GLN A 117 23.89 -3.48 -2.45
N ILE A 118 23.46 -4.43 -1.60
CA ILE A 118 22.09 -4.93 -1.61
C ILE A 118 21.10 -3.79 -1.33
N ASP A 119 21.37 -2.93 -0.35
CA ASP A 119 20.52 -1.78 -0.01
C ASP A 119 20.44 -0.77 -1.16
N SER A 120 21.54 -0.54 -1.87
CA SER A 120 21.54 0.31 -3.07
C SER A 120 20.65 -0.26 -4.17
N ILE A 121 20.75 -1.58 -4.44
CA ILE A 121 19.90 -2.24 -5.44
C ILE A 121 18.42 -2.20 -5.01
N ALA A 122 18.13 -2.41 -3.71
CA ALA A 122 16.78 -2.33 -3.18
C ALA A 122 16.18 -0.92 -3.38
N ALA A 123 16.94 0.12 -3.04
CA ALA A 123 16.52 1.52 -3.24
C ALA A 123 16.26 1.85 -4.72
N ASP A 124 17.08 1.33 -5.64
CA ASP A 124 16.86 1.49 -7.08
C ASP A 124 15.59 0.77 -7.55
N LEU A 125 15.30 -0.43 -7.04
CA LEU A 125 14.06 -1.15 -7.34
C LEU A 125 12.83 -0.40 -6.82
N GLU A 126 12.86 0.09 -5.59
CA GLU A 126 11.78 0.90 -5.00
C GLU A 126 11.51 2.16 -5.83
N LYS A 127 12.56 2.86 -6.25
CA LYS A 127 12.45 4.02 -7.14
C LYS A 127 11.83 3.67 -8.49
N GLN A 128 12.23 2.54 -9.09
CA GLN A 128 11.66 2.09 -10.37
C GLN A 128 10.17 1.72 -10.22
N ILE A 129 9.77 1.08 -9.11
CA ILE A 129 8.37 0.77 -8.80
C ILE A 129 7.57 2.07 -8.70
N ALA A 130 8.04 3.06 -7.94
CA ALA A 130 7.36 4.35 -7.80
C ALA A 130 7.21 5.09 -9.14
N LEU A 131 8.25 5.11 -9.97
CA LEU A 131 8.20 5.72 -11.30
C LEU A 131 7.23 5.02 -12.26
N LEU A 132 7.17 3.68 -12.23
CA LEU A 132 6.21 2.92 -13.03
C LEU A 132 4.77 3.17 -12.60
N GLN A 133 4.50 3.28 -11.30
CA GLN A 133 3.18 3.64 -10.77
C GLN A 133 2.77 5.05 -11.23
N GLN A 134 3.68 6.01 -11.16
CA GLN A 134 3.45 7.37 -11.63
C GLN A 134 3.22 7.40 -13.15
N TYR A 135 4.02 6.65 -13.92
CA TYR A 135 3.85 6.53 -15.37
C TYR A 135 2.48 5.94 -15.72
N LYS A 136 2.06 4.86 -15.03
CA LYS A 136 0.74 4.26 -15.22
C LYS A 136 -0.38 5.28 -15.00
N LYS A 137 -0.30 6.04 -13.91
CA LYS A 137 -1.27 7.10 -13.59
C LYS A 137 -1.32 8.16 -14.68
N SER A 138 -0.15 8.70 -15.08
CA SER A 138 -0.07 9.72 -16.13
C SER A 138 -0.58 9.21 -17.49
N LEU A 139 -0.28 7.95 -17.84
CA LEU A 139 -0.75 7.33 -19.07
C LEU A 139 -2.29 7.23 -19.09
N ILE A 140 -2.89 6.82 -17.99
CA ILE A 140 -4.36 6.75 -17.88
C ILE A 140 -4.95 8.15 -18.01
N THR A 141 -4.47 9.12 -17.22
CA THR A 141 -4.95 10.52 -17.25
C THR A 141 -4.85 11.09 -18.67
N GLU A 142 -3.67 11.04 -19.30
CA GLU A 142 -3.48 11.59 -20.64
C GLU A 142 -4.41 10.93 -21.67
N THR A 143 -4.57 9.60 -21.60
CA THR A 143 -5.38 8.86 -22.56
C THR A 143 -6.88 9.17 -22.40
N VAL A 144 -7.39 9.27 -21.17
CA VAL A 144 -8.81 9.55 -20.93
C VAL A 144 -9.18 11.02 -21.11
N THR A 145 -8.20 11.93 -21.12
CA THR A 145 -8.44 13.37 -21.28
C THR A 145 -8.14 13.89 -22.68
N LYS A 146 -7.19 13.27 -23.40
CA LYS A 146 -6.69 13.76 -24.70
C LYS A 146 -6.84 12.75 -25.84
N GLY A 147 -7.34 11.53 -25.55
CA GLY A 147 -7.48 10.47 -26.55
C GLY A 147 -6.14 9.81 -26.95
N LEU A 148 -6.22 9.01 -28.00
CA LEU A 148 -5.05 8.29 -28.53
C LEU A 148 -4.31 9.04 -29.64
N ASP A 149 -5.03 9.84 -30.43
CA ASP A 149 -4.48 10.63 -31.51
C ASP A 149 -4.12 12.05 -31.03
N LYS A 150 -2.82 12.33 -30.95
CA LYS A 150 -2.31 13.63 -30.50
C LYS A 150 -2.32 14.72 -31.61
N SER A 151 -2.71 14.36 -32.83
CA SER A 151 -2.77 15.29 -33.96
C SER A 151 -4.13 15.99 -34.12
N VAL A 152 -5.13 15.57 -33.35
CA VAL A 152 -6.47 16.18 -33.43
C VAL A 152 -6.48 17.60 -32.86
N PRO A 153 -7.25 18.53 -33.47
CA PRO A 153 -7.44 19.85 -32.90
C PRO A 153 -8.05 19.79 -31.50
N MET A 154 -7.61 20.69 -30.64
CA MET A 154 -8.10 20.80 -29.26
C MET A 154 -9.04 22.03 -29.15
N LYS A 155 -10.02 21.96 -28.25
CA LYS A 155 -10.88 23.06 -27.87
C LYS A 155 -10.96 23.21 -26.35
N ASP A 156 -11.22 24.44 -25.87
CA ASP A 156 -11.55 24.65 -24.47
C ASP A 156 -12.86 23.92 -24.12
N SER A 157 -12.84 23.11 -23.07
CA SER A 157 -14.03 22.40 -22.58
C SER A 157 -15.08 23.34 -21.93
N GLY A 158 -14.71 24.56 -21.58
CA GLY A 158 -15.51 25.48 -20.77
C GLY A 158 -15.68 24.99 -19.32
N VAL A 159 -14.79 24.11 -18.85
CA VAL A 159 -14.75 23.60 -17.47
C VAL A 159 -13.32 23.73 -16.96
N GLU A 160 -13.10 24.61 -15.98
CA GLU A 160 -11.78 25.03 -15.50
C GLU A 160 -10.84 23.85 -15.18
N TRP A 161 -11.33 22.83 -14.49
CA TRP A 161 -10.51 21.69 -14.08
C TRP A 161 -10.28 20.65 -15.18
N ILE A 162 -11.06 20.68 -16.29
CA ILE A 162 -10.87 19.80 -17.45
C ILE A 162 -9.86 20.39 -18.43
N GLY A 163 -9.91 21.72 -18.64
CA GLY A 163 -9.07 22.42 -19.60
C GLY A 163 -9.44 22.09 -21.06
N GLU A 164 -8.42 21.84 -21.89
CA GLU A 164 -8.60 21.53 -23.33
C GLU A 164 -8.89 20.05 -23.58
N ILE A 165 -9.81 19.78 -24.50
CA ILE A 165 -10.23 18.45 -24.96
C ILE A 165 -10.18 18.37 -26.49
N PRO A 166 -10.11 17.17 -27.10
CA PRO A 166 -10.26 17.00 -28.53
C PRO A 166 -11.54 17.69 -29.05
N GLU A 167 -11.45 18.41 -30.18
CA GLU A 167 -12.53 19.26 -30.69
C GLU A 167 -13.84 18.49 -30.93
N HIS A 168 -13.75 17.23 -31.33
CA HIS A 168 -14.89 16.35 -31.61
C HIS A 168 -15.51 15.70 -30.37
N TRP A 169 -14.88 15.86 -29.17
CA TRP A 169 -15.44 15.32 -27.93
C TRP A 169 -16.54 16.25 -27.39
N GLU A 170 -17.49 15.66 -26.66
CA GLU A 170 -18.56 16.39 -26.01
C GLU A 170 -18.34 16.46 -24.49
N ILE A 171 -18.96 17.47 -23.87
CA ILE A 171 -19.08 17.55 -22.40
C ILE A 171 -20.50 17.22 -22.00
N SER A 172 -20.66 16.30 -21.09
CA SER A 172 -21.97 15.93 -20.53
C SER A 172 -21.92 15.82 -19.02
N ARG A 173 -23.08 15.88 -18.38
CA ARG A 173 -23.19 15.63 -16.94
C ARG A 173 -23.44 14.15 -16.70
N VAL A 174 -22.89 13.62 -15.58
CA VAL A 174 -23.07 12.20 -15.20
C VAL A 174 -24.54 11.80 -15.17
N ARG A 175 -25.46 12.68 -14.69
CA ARG A 175 -26.89 12.45 -14.67
C ARG A 175 -27.54 12.16 -16.04
N HIS A 176 -26.92 12.63 -17.12
CA HIS A 176 -27.41 12.41 -18.48
C HIS A 176 -26.85 11.13 -19.10
N LEU A 177 -25.84 10.52 -18.45
CA LEU A 177 -25.14 9.34 -18.95
C LEU A 177 -25.44 8.08 -18.14
N ALA A 178 -25.76 8.24 -16.85
CA ALA A 178 -26.00 7.12 -15.95
C ALA A 178 -27.06 7.40 -14.89
N SER A 179 -27.73 6.35 -14.46
CA SER A 179 -28.46 6.29 -13.20
C SER A 179 -27.65 5.57 -12.14
N LEU A 180 -27.87 5.91 -10.86
CA LEU A 180 -27.16 5.33 -9.73
C LEU A 180 -28.04 4.34 -8.98
N GLY A 181 -27.61 3.09 -8.92
CA GLY A 181 -28.16 2.08 -8.02
C GLY A 181 -27.46 2.11 -6.65
N SER A 182 -28.18 1.74 -5.62
CA SER A 182 -27.64 1.54 -4.27
C SER A 182 -27.99 0.14 -3.78
N GLY A 183 -27.19 -0.38 -2.88
CA GLY A 183 -27.47 -1.64 -2.22
C GLY A 183 -27.81 -1.47 -0.74
N ALA A 184 -27.90 -2.59 -0.06
CA ALA A 184 -28.16 -2.67 1.37
C ALA A 184 -27.35 -3.78 2.02
N THR A 185 -27.29 -3.73 3.35
CA THR A 185 -26.71 -4.81 4.17
C THR A 185 -27.85 -5.61 4.76
N PRO A 186 -28.00 -6.91 4.44
CA PRO A 186 -28.96 -7.79 5.10
C PRO A 186 -28.73 -7.86 6.60
N SER A 187 -29.78 -8.17 7.38
CA SER A 187 -29.61 -8.34 8.83
C SER A 187 -28.57 -9.40 9.14
N LYS A 188 -27.63 -9.08 9.98
CA LYS A 188 -26.59 -10.02 10.46
C LYS A 188 -27.12 -11.03 11.49
N ASP A 189 -28.29 -10.76 12.06
CA ASP A 189 -28.93 -11.65 13.03
C ASP A 189 -29.62 -12.85 12.38
N VAL A 190 -29.82 -12.80 11.05
CA VAL A 190 -30.44 -13.88 10.26
C VAL A 190 -29.36 -14.60 9.49
N LEU A 191 -28.85 -15.70 10.03
CA LEU A 191 -27.73 -16.44 9.45
C LEU A 191 -28.02 -16.96 8.04
N SER A 192 -29.27 -17.40 7.76
CA SER A 192 -29.67 -17.89 6.43
C SER A 192 -29.46 -16.86 5.31
N TYR A 193 -29.43 -15.57 5.64
CA TYR A 193 -29.15 -14.52 4.66
C TYR A 193 -27.69 -14.54 4.18
N TRP A 194 -26.78 -15.10 4.97
CA TRP A 194 -25.34 -15.13 4.72
C TRP A 194 -24.81 -16.52 4.30
N GLU A 195 -25.71 -17.47 4.09
CA GLU A 195 -25.40 -18.83 3.64
C GLU A 195 -25.71 -19.07 2.16
N GLY A 196 -25.77 -18.00 1.36
CA GLY A 196 -26.04 -18.04 -0.07
C GLY A 196 -24.79 -18.17 -0.93
N ASN A 197 -24.98 -18.03 -2.24
CA ASN A 197 -23.92 -18.10 -3.26
C ASN A 197 -23.82 -16.80 -4.09
N ILE A 198 -24.58 -15.77 -3.74
CA ILE A 198 -24.58 -14.49 -4.47
C ILE A 198 -23.53 -13.57 -3.84
N PRO A 199 -22.49 -13.14 -4.57
CA PRO A 199 -21.46 -12.26 -4.03
C PRO A 199 -22.08 -10.95 -3.52
N TRP A 200 -21.66 -10.55 -2.30
CA TRP A 200 -22.05 -9.30 -1.66
C TRP A 200 -20.84 -8.39 -1.51
N VAL A 201 -20.83 -7.33 -2.33
CA VAL A 201 -19.69 -6.41 -2.41
C VAL A 201 -19.80 -5.35 -1.33
N SER A 202 -18.81 -5.29 -0.46
CA SER A 202 -18.57 -4.19 0.48
C SER A 202 -17.45 -3.27 -0.02
N SER A 203 -17.28 -2.11 0.60
CA SER A 203 -16.18 -1.18 0.26
C SER A 203 -14.79 -1.82 0.40
N GLN A 204 -14.64 -2.85 1.22
CA GLN A 204 -13.38 -3.59 1.41
C GLN A 204 -13.04 -4.53 0.26
N GLU A 205 -14.03 -4.89 -0.57
CA GLU A 205 -13.84 -5.78 -1.72
C GLU A 205 -13.41 -5.05 -3.00
N VAL A 206 -13.59 -3.72 -3.05
CA VAL A 206 -13.24 -2.89 -4.22
C VAL A 206 -11.74 -2.59 -4.20
N LYS A 207 -10.91 -3.64 -4.41
CA LYS A 207 -9.44 -3.58 -4.40
C LYS A 207 -8.79 -3.90 -5.75
N SER A 208 -9.56 -4.42 -6.67
CA SER A 208 -9.12 -4.80 -8.02
C SER A 208 -10.01 -4.19 -9.07
N ASP A 209 -9.52 -4.10 -10.30
CA ASP A 209 -10.25 -3.53 -11.43
C ASP A 209 -11.52 -4.31 -11.80
N ILE A 210 -11.54 -5.62 -11.49
CA ILE A 210 -12.68 -6.53 -11.77
C ILE A 210 -12.92 -7.40 -10.53
N ILE A 211 -14.13 -7.35 -9.99
CA ILE A 211 -14.57 -8.17 -8.86
C ILE A 211 -15.16 -9.46 -9.41
N LYS A 212 -14.47 -10.58 -9.20
CA LYS A 212 -14.92 -11.91 -9.66
C LYS A 212 -15.60 -12.72 -8.57
N ASP A 213 -15.31 -12.39 -7.32
CA ASP A 213 -15.87 -13.02 -6.13
C ASP A 213 -15.69 -12.11 -4.92
N THR A 214 -16.33 -12.42 -3.80
CA THR A 214 -16.28 -11.67 -2.54
C THR A 214 -16.10 -12.61 -1.35
N SER A 215 -15.63 -12.09 -0.22
CA SER A 215 -15.47 -12.87 1.01
C SER A 215 -16.82 -13.26 1.64
N LEU A 216 -17.87 -12.49 1.39
CA LEU A 216 -19.22 -12.74 1.89
C LEU A 216 -20.19 -12.92 0.73
N HIS A 217 -21.10 -13.88 0.91
CA HIS A 217 -22.17 -14.19 -0.04
C HIS A 217 -23.51 -14.09 0.68
N ILE A 218 -24.57 -13.79 -0.09
CA ILE A 218 -25.93 -13.73 0.44
C ILE A 218 -26.87 -14.68 -0.33
N SER A 219 -27.99 -15.01 0.29
CA SER A 219 -29.04 -15.82 -0.29
C SER A 219 -30.03 -14.98 -1.11
N GLU A 220 -30.81 -15.64 -1.98
CA GLU A 220 -31.92 -14.97 -2.67
C GLU A 220 -32.99 -14.43 -1.69
N GLU A 221 -33.18 -15.10 -0.56
CA GLU A 221 -34.06 -14.64 0.51
C GLU A 221 -33.59 -13.29 1.06
N ALA A 222 -32.28 -13.12 1.24
CA ALA A 222 -31.69 -11.84 1.67
C ALA A 222 -31.96 -10.70 0.67
N ILE A 223 -31.88 -10.97 -0.62
CA ILE A 223 -32.21 -9.96 -1.67
C ILE A 223 -33.67 -9.55 -1.55
N ASN A 224 -34.58 -10.50 -1.37
CA ASN A 224 -36.01 -10.24 -1.28
C ASN A 224 -36.41 -9.54 0.02
N SER A 225 -35.61 -9.69 1.09
CA SER A 225 -35.89 -9.11 2.41
C SER A 225 -35.36 -7.68 2.60
N CYS A 226 -34.41 -7.24 1.77
CA CYS A 226 -33.82 -5.91 1.88
C CYS A 226 -33.83 -5.18 0.53
N SER A 227 -33.60 -3.85 0.56
CA SER A 227 -33.62 -3.00 -0.64
C SER A 227 -32.34 -3.12 -1.47
N THR A 228 -31.78 -4.35 -1.61
CA THR A 228 -30.66 -4.61 -2.51
C THR A 228 -31.14 -5.21 -3.81
N GLN A 229 -30.35 -5.03 -4.87
CA GLN A 229 -30.65 -5.57 -6.19
C GLN A 229 -29.45 -6.34 -6.71
N LEU A 230 -29.72 -7.41 -7.47
CA LEU A 230 -28.68 -8.13 -8.18
C LEU A 230 -28.26 -7.30 -9.41
N MET A 231 -27.01 -6.82 -9.38
CA MET A 231 -26.42 -6.06 -10.49
C MET A 231 -25.78 -7.05 -11.47
N PRO A 232 -25.95 -6.84 -12.79
CA PRO A 232 -25.34 -7.73 -13.78
C PRO A 232 -23.82 -7.59 -13.85
N ALA A 233 -23.15 -8.60 -14.38
CA ALA A 233 -21.73 -8.50 -14.75
C ALA A 233 -21.52 -7.31 -15.72
N GLY A 234 -20.34 -6.66 -15.63
CA GLY A 234 -20.02 -5.46 -16.39
C GLY A 234 -20.50 -4.15 -15.75
N THR A 235 -21.31 -4.21 -14.69
CA THR A 235 -21.71 -3.01 -13.94
C THR A 235 -20.50 -2.36 -13.27
N LEU A 236 -20.35 -1.04 -13.42
CA LEU A 236 -19.37 -0.27 -12.67
C LEU A 236 -19.86 -0.01 -11.26
N VAL A 237 -19.03 -0.29 -10.27
CA VAL A 237 -19.28 0.02 -8.87
C VAL A 237 -18.23 0.98 -8.32
N MET A 238 -18.62 1.93 -7.49
CA MET A 238 -17.78 2.95 -6.90
C MET A 238 -18.06 3.07 -5.41
N VAL A 239 -17.01 3.09 -4.60
CA VAL A 239 -17.12 3.37 -3.17
C VAL A 239 -17.46 4.85 -2.97
N VAL A 240 -18.56 5.11 -2.26
CA VAL A 240 -19.06 6.47 -1.99
C VAL A 240 -19.01 6.85 -0.51
N ARG A 241 -18.66 5.93 0.38
CA ARG A 241 -18.49 6.21 1.80
C ARG A 241 -17.46 5.28 2.41
N SER A 242 -16.32 5.82 2.78
CA SER A 242 -15.22 5.09 3.45
C SER A 242 -14.09 6.07 3.76
N GLY A 243 -13.29 5.80 4.81
CA GLY A 243 -12.06 6.56 5.09
C GLY A 243 -11.01 6.50 3.97
N ILE A 244 -11.08 5.53 3.05
CA ILE A 244 -10.18 5.44 1.88
C ILE A 244 -10.34 6.63 0.92
N LEU A 245 -11.50 7.30 0.95
CA LEU A 245 -11.80 8.49 0.13
C LEU A 245 -10.94 9.71 0.49
N GLN A 246 -10.14 9.66 1.55
CA GLN A 246 -9.06 10.63 1.81
C GLN A 246 -7.94 10.56 0.77
N HIS A 247 -7.79 9.43 0.10
CA HIS A 247 -6.64 9.15 -0.77
C HIS A 247 -7.04 8.72 -2.18
N THR A 248 -8.16 8.01 -2.33
CA THR A 248 -8.56 7.45 -3.62
C THR A 248 -10.06 7.16 -3.68
N ILE A 249 -10.61 7.15 -4.90
CA ILE A 249 -11.99 6.73 -5.19
C ILE A 249 -11.91 5.30 -5.73
N PRO A 250 -12.16 4.25 -4.90
CA PRO A 250 -12.13 2.89 -5.40
C PRO A 250 -13.29 2.64 -6.37
N VAL A 251 -12.95 2.11 -7.55
CA VAL A 251 -13.90 1.74 -8.60
C VAL A 251 -13.52 0.40 -9.20
N ALA A 252 -14.51 -0.41 -9.53
CA ALA A 252 -14.32 -1.70 -10.18
C ALA A 252 -15.49 -2.04 -11.11
N LEU A 253 -15.27 -2.99 -12.01
CA LEU A 253 -16.33 -3.64 -12.77
C LEU A 253 -16.70 -4.96 -12.07
N LEU A 254 -17.98 -5.27 -12.02
CA LEU A 254 -18.42 -6.60 -11.61
C LEU A 254 -18.08 -7.61 -12.70
N GLY A 255 -17.30 -8.63 -12.38
CA GLY A 255 -16.99 -9.75 -13.29
C GLY A 255 -18.07 -10.82 -13.31
N VAL A 256 -18.92 -10.83 -12.29
CA VAL A 256 -20.07 -11.74 -12.09
C VAL A 256 -21.26 -10.92 -11.61
N PRO A 257 -22.52 -11.43 -11.74
CA PRO A 257 -23.65 -10.80 -11.08
C PRO A 257 -23.44 -10.77 -9.57
N ALA A 258 -23.63 -9.60 -8.95
CA ALA A 258 -23.38 -9.39 -7.51
C ALA A 258 -24.34 -8.36 -6.92
N THR A 259 -24.47 -8.38 -5.60
CA THR A 259 -25.14 -7.32 -4.83
C THR A 259 -24.10 -6.40 -4.20
N ILE A 260 -24.50 -5.21 -3.80
CA ILE A 260 -23.61 -4.21 -3.19
C ILE A 260 -24.20 -3.73 -1.86
N ASN A 261 -23.35 -3.21 -0.97
CA ASN A 261 -23.80 -2.55 0.25
C ASN A 261 -24.18 -1.08 0.01
N GLN A 262 -24.65 -0.39 1.05
CA GLN A 262 -25.07 1.01 0.99
C GLN A 262 -23.93 2.01 0.78
N ASP A 263 -22.67 1.61 1.02
CA ASP A 263 -21.47 2.45 0.89
C ASP A 263 -20.91 2.45 -0.55
N ILE A 264 -21.60 1.74 -1.46
CA ILE A 264 -21.24 1.61 -2.87
C ILE A 264 -22.39 2.11 -3.74
N LYS A 265 -22.06 2.71 -4.87
CA LYS A 265 -23.00 3.02 -5.96
C LYS A 265 -22.67 2.18 -7.19
N ALA A 266 -23.72 1.62 -7.80
CA ALA A 266 -23.66 0.97 -9.10
C ALA A 266 -24.12 1.96 -10.18
N PHE A 267 -23.37 2.04 -11.27
CA PHE A 267 -23.68 2.91 -12.41
C PHE A 267 -24.35 2.09 -13.51
N GLN A 268 -25.55 2.50 -13.90
CA GLN A 268 -26.27 1.99 -15.06
C GLN A 268 -26.19 3.02 -16.17
N PHE A 269 -25.22 2.84 -17.08
CA PHE A 269 -24.97 3.77 -18.18
C PHE A 269 -25.95 3.56 -19.34
N ASN A 270 -26.21 4.64 -20.06
CA ASN A 270 -26.87 4.60 -21.38
C ASN A 270 -25.84 4.26 -22.48
N HIS A 271 -26.29 4.28 -23.74
CA HIS A 271 -25.48 3.91 -24.91
C HIS A 271 -24.33 4.88 -25.24
N LEU A 272 -24.23 6.03 -24.56
CA LEU A 272 -23.20 7.04 -24.81
C LEU A 272 -21.92 6.79 -24.01
N MET A 273 -21.97 5.95 -22.98
CA MET A 273 -20.85 5.76 -22.04
C MET A 273 -20.56 4.29 -21.76
N LEU A 274 -19.31 3.87 -21.96
CA LEU A 274 -18.85 2.54 -21.57
C LEU A 274 -18.45 2.51 -20.08
N PRO A 275 -18.94 1.55 -19.28
CA PRO A 275 -18.53 1.40 -17.88
C PRO A 275 -17.01 1.31 -17.71
N ALA A 276 -16.32 0.58 -18.59
CA ALA A 276 -14.86 0.43 -18.55
C ALA A 276 -14.12 1.74 -18.87
N TYR A 277 -14.63 2.57 -19.77
CA TYR A 277 -14.04 3.89 -20.03
C TYR A 277 -14.22 4.79 -18.81
N PHE A 278 -15.41 4.84 -18.23
CA PHE A 278 -15.68 5.67 -17.05
C PHE A 278 -14.87 5.19 -15.82
N LYS A 279 -14.59 3.89 -15.68
CA LYS A 279 -13.65 3.36 -14.68
C LYS A 279 -12.27 4.01 -14.84
N TYR A 280 -11.70 3.99 -16.03
CA TYR A 280 -10.41 4.60 -16.30
C TYR A 280 -10.44 6.12 -16.13
N TYR A 281 -11.55 6.77 -16.49
CA TYR A 281 -11.75 8.19 -16.26
C TYR A 281 -11.64 8.54 -14.76
N ILE A 282 -12.35 7.81 -13.89
CA ILE A 282 -12.24 8.01 -12.44
C ILE A 282 -10.81 7.73 -11.93
N GLN A 283 -10.17 6.69 -12.43
CA GLN A 283 -8.79 6.37 -12.04
C GLN A 283 -7.78 7.43 -12.49
N GLY A 284 -7.94 7.98 -13.69
CA GLY A 284 -7.09 9.04 -14.23
C GLY A 284 -7.26 10.38 -13.53
N GLU A 285 -8.51 10.77 -13.30
CA GLU A 285 -8.88 12.05 -12.69
C GLU A 285 -9.10 11.95 -11.16
N ASN A 286 -8.62 10.89 -10.54
CA ASN A 286 -8.86 10.60 -9.11
C ASN A 286 -8.63 11.79 -8.19
N ASP A 287 -7.48 12.48 -8.31
CA ASP A 287 -7.11 13.56 -7.40
C ASP A 287 -8.02 14.78 -7.58
N THR A 288 -8.36 15.10 -8.83
CA THR A 288 -9.28 16.19 -9.16
C THR A 288 -10.69 15.86 -8.68
N LEU A 289 -11.14 14.62 -8.90
CA LEU A 289 -12.49 14.20 -8.50
C LEU A 289 -12.65 14.18 -6.97
N LEU A 290 -11.62 13.78 -6.22
CA LEU A 290 -11.64 13.87 -4.75
C LEU A 290 -11.91 15.28 -4.25
N LEU A 291 -11.38 16.31 -4.93
CA LEU A 291 -11.61 17.71 -4.56
C LEU A 291 -13.01 18.21 -4.94
N VAL A 292 -13.60 17.64 -6.00
CA VAL A 292 -14.87 18.15 -6.58
C VAL A 292 -16.10 17.47 -5.99
N ILE A 293 -16.02 16.17 -5.67
CA ILE A 293 -17.22 15.38 -5.31
C ILE A 293 -17.30 14.93 -3.85
N ILE A 294 -16.22 15.11 -3.06
CA ILE A 294 -16.23 14.74 -1.63
C ILE A 294 -16.90 15.85 -0.81
N LYS A 295 -17.77 15.47 0.11
CA LYS A 295 -18.37 16.38 1.09
C LYS A 295 -17.35 16.90 2.08
N ASP A 296 -17.47 18.17 2.44
CA ASP A 296 -16.78 18.73 3.58
C ASP A 296 -17.09 17.96 4.87
N LYS A 297 -16.05 17.74 5.63
CA LYS A 297 -15.84 16.87 6.80
C LYS A 297 -17.09 16.49 7.62
N THR A 298 -17.50 15.28 7.42
CA THR A 298 -18.24 14.45 8.38
C THR A 298 -17.26 13.48 9.05
N THR A 299 -17.74 12.68 10.00
CA THR A 299 -16.92 11.68 10.73
C THR A 299 -16.25 10.63 9.80
N VAL A 300 -16.82 10.39 8.62
CA VAL A 300 -16.31 9.50 7.56
C VAL A 300 -16.51 10.20 6.23
N GLU A 301 -15.49 10.23 5.37
CA GLU A 301 -15.55 10.82 4.04
C GLU A 301 -16.63 10.16 3.21
N SER A 302 -17.37 11.00 2.48
CA SER A 302 -18.44 10.54 1.60
C SER A 302 -18.57 11.40 0.35
N VAL A 303 -18.92 10.75 -0.76
CA VAL A 303 -19.22 11.41 -2.02
C VAL A 303 -20.59 12.09 -1.92
N ASP A 304 -20.67 13.34 -2.38
CA ASP A 304 -21.96 14.02 -2.56
C ASP A 304 -22.63 13.53 -3.84
N ASN A 305 -23.79 12.90 -3.71
CA ASN A 305 -24.53 12.37 -4.86
C ASN A 305 -24.97 13.46 -5.84
N GLN A 306 -25.26 14.68 -5.36
CA GLN A 306 -25.68 15.78 -6.23
C GLN A 306 -24.49 16.34 -7.01
N LEU A 307 -23.34 16.49 -6.34
CA LEU A 307 -22.09 16.89 -6.99
C LEU A 307 -21.69 15.83 -8.04
N LEU A 308 -21.71 14.54 -7.68
CA LEU A 308 -21.41 13.44 -8.60
C LEU A 308 -22.33 13.45 -9.83
N LEU A 309 -23.64 13.56 -9.64
CA LEU A 309 -24.60 13.59 -10.75
C LEU A 309 -24.52 14.87 -11.60
N SER A 310 -24.09 15.99 -11.03
CA SER A 310 -23.88 17.25 -11.74
C SER A 310 -22.49 17.42 -12.34
N LEU A 311 -21.57 16.51 -12.01
CA LEU A 311 -20.20 16.51 -12.52
C LEU A 311 -20.20 16.50 -14.05
N LYS A 312 -19.51 17.47 -14.63
CA LYS A 312 -19.26 17.53 -16.08
C LYS A 312 -18.07 16.65 -16.41
N ILE A 313 -18.21 15.81 -17.41
CA ILE A 313 -17.18 14.87 -17.86
C ILE A 313 -17.03 14.89 -19.38
N MET A 314 -15.89 14.48 -19.86
CA MET A 314 -15.60 14.31 -21.29
C MET A 314 -16.25 13.03 -21.81
N VAL A 315 -16.85 13.10 -22.96
CA VAL A 315 -17.55 11.99 -23.64
C VAL A 315 -17.01 11.84 -25.05
N PRO A 316 -15.99 11.00 -25.25
CA PRO A 316 -15.55 10.62 -26.59
C PRO A 316 -16.64 9.85 -27.34
N PRO A 317 -16.60 9.79 -28.68
CA PRO A 317 -17.42 8.85 -29.45
C PRO A 317 -17.23 7.42 -28.94
N ILE A 318 -18.29 6.61 -28.98
CA ILE A 318 -18.30 5.27 -28.36
C ILE A 318 -17.20 4.35 -28.91
N GLU A 319 -16.88 4.46 -30.21
CA GLU A 319 -15.81 3.68 -30.83
C GLU A 319 -14.41 4.10 -30.33
N GLU A 320 -14.23 5.39 -30.05
CA GLU A 320 -12.99 5.88 -29.45
C GLU A 320 -12.88 5.46 -27.99
N GLN A 321 -13.97 5.47 -27.21
CA GLN A 321 -13.98 4.89 -25.86
C GLN A 321 -13.55 3.42 -25.89
N LYS A 322 -14.04 2.61 -26.84
CA LYS A 322 -13.62 1.21 -27.00
C LYS A 322 -12.10 1.10 -27.30
N ALA A 323 -11.60 1.94 -28.20
CA ALA A 323 -10.19 1.95 -28.55
C ALA A 323 -9.31 2.35 -27.36
N ILE A 324 -9.71 3.39 -26.60
CA ILE A 324 -9.05 3.83 -25.36
C ILE A 324 -9.02 2.70 -24.33
N VAL A 325 -10.16 2.05 -24.09
CA VAL A 325 -10.24 0.93 -23.14
C VAL A 325 -9.34 -0.23 -23.55
N ALA A 326 -9.35 -0.61 -24.84
CA ALA A 326 -8.49 -1.68 -25.34
C ALA A 326 -6.99 -1.34 -25.17
N PHE A 327 -6.61 -0.11 -25.49
CA PHE A 327 -5.24 0.38 -25.31
C PHE A 327 -4.82 0.38 -23.85
N LEU A 328 -5.65 0.93 -22.94
CA LEU A 328 -5.35 0.99 -21.52
C LEU A 328 -5.33 -0.39 -20.88
N ASN A 329 -6.24 -1.29 -21.23
CA ASN A 329 -6.22 -2.68 -20.77
C ASN A 329 -4.88 -3.35 -21.10
N TYR A 330 -4.42 -3.21 -22.35
CA TYR A 330 -3.14 -3.77 -22.78
C TYR A 330 -1.95 -3.14 -22.05
N LYS A 331 -1.87 -1.81 -22.04
CA LYS A 331 -0.74 -1.08 -21.42
C LYS A 331 -0.68 -1.24 -19.91
N CYS A 332 -1.82 -1.10 -19.22
CA CYS A 332 -1.88 -1.26 -17.77
C CYS A 332 -1.55 -2.69 -17.34
N SER A 333 -2.09 -3.71 -18.02
CA SER A 333 -1.76 -5.11 -17.76
C SER A 333 -0.26 -5.40 -17.90
N TYR A 334 0.38 -4.82 -18.92
CA TYR A 334 1.82 -4.96 -19.11
C TYR A 334 2.64 -4.26 -18.00
N ILE A 335 2.23 -3.05 -17.62
CA ILE A 335 2.87 -2.31 -16.51
C ILE A 335 2.68 -3.05 -15.18
N ASP A 336 1.48 -3.57 -14.91
CA ASP A 336 1.19 -4.33 -13.69
C ASP A 336 2.03 -5.59 -13.58
N LYS A 337 2.26 -6.28 -14.70
CA LYS A 337 3.18 -7.41 -14.74
C LYS A 337 4.60 -7.00 -14.34
N ILE A 338 5.13 -5.90 -14.93
CA ILE A 338 6.47 -5.39 -14.58
C ILE A 338 6.52 -4.98 -13.09
N LEU A 339 5.48 -4.33 -12.57
CA LEU A 339 5.40 -3.95 -11.16
C LEU A 339 5.46 -5.16 -10.24
N ASN A 340 4.70 -6.22 -10.55
CA ASN A 340 4.71 -7.47 -9.79
C ASN A 340 6.08 -8.14 -9.83
N ASP A 341 6.69 -8.24 -11.02
CA ASP A 341 8.03 -8.83 -11.17
C ASP A 341 9.08 -8.06 -10.36
N LYS A 342 9.03 -6.72 -10.35
CA LYS A 342 9.94 -5.89 -9.54
C LYS A 342 9.70 -6.01 -8.05
N GLN A 343 8.45 -6.09 -7.62
CA GLN A 343 8.11 -6.30 -6.22
C GLN A 343 8.59 -7.66 -5.72
N GLU A 344 8.47 -8.71 -6.54
CA GLU A 344 9.00 -10.03 -6.24
C GLU A 344 10.53 -10.01 -6.15
N GLN A 345 11.22 -9.34 -7.09
CA GLN A 345 12.68 -9.16 -7.04
C GLN A 345 13.12 -8.47 -5.75
N LEU A 346 12.43 -7.40 -5.33
CA LEU A 346 12.71 -6.70 -4.08
C LEU A 346 12.55 -7.62 -2.87
N ASN A 347 11.44 -8.38 -2.83
CA ASN A 347 11.17 -9.32 -1.74
C ASN A 347 12.25 -10.42 -1.66
N LEU A 348 12.63 -11.00 -2.80
CA LEU A 348 13.69 -12.01 -2.88
C LEU A 348 15.05 -11.45 -2.48
N LEU A 349 15.36 -10.22 -2.88
CA LEU A 349 16.61 -9.54 -2.51
C LEU A 349 16.70 -9.33 -1.00
N MET A 350 15.61 -8.91 -0.36
CA MET A 350 15.56 -8.72 1.10
C MET A 350 15.63 -10.04 1.86
N GLN A 351 15.02 -11.11 1.35
CA GLN A 351 15.18 -12.47 1.90
C GLN A 351 16.61 -12.96 1.76
N HIS A 352 17.22 -12.75 0.59
CA HIS A 352 18.63 -13.08 0.36
C HIS A 352 19.54 -12.35 1.35
N LYS A 353 19.34 -11.03 1.57
CA LYS A 353 20.10 -10.26 2.55
C LYS A 353 20.05 -10.89 3.95
N LYS A 354 18.87 -11.27 4.42
CA LYS A 354 18.68 -11.91 5.72
C LYS A 354 19.41 -13.24 5.82
N SER A 355 19.24 -14.12 4.82
CA SER A 355 19.94 -15.41 4.76
C SER A 355 21.45 -15.23 4.71
N PHE A 356 21.92 -14.27 3.92
CA PHE A 356 23.31 -13.93 3.76
C PHE A 356 23.95 -13.53 5.11
N ILE A 357 23.34 -12.59 5.82
CA ILE A 357 23.81 -12.19 7.16
C ILE A 357 23.86 -13.41 8.09
N TYR A 358 22.79 -14.20 8.14
CA TYR A 358 22.71 -15.39 9.00
C TYR A 358 23.84 -16.40 8.73
N GLU A 359 24.13 -16.70 7.46
CA GLU A 359 25.16 -17.68 7.08
C GLU A 359 26.57 -17.28 7.55
N TYR A 360 26.89 -15.98 7.49
CA TYR A 360 28.21 -15.48 7.90
C TYR A 360 28.33 -15.34 9.43
N VAL A 361 27.32 -14.79 10.11
CA VAL A 361 27.39 -14.61 11.56
C VAL A 361 27.30 -15.93 12.34
N THR A 362 26.75 -16.99 11.74
CA THR A 362 26.68 -18.33 12.34
C THR A 362 27.84 -19.23 11.92
N GLY A 363 28.79 -18.76 11.09
CA GLY A 363 29.91 -19.53 10.62
C GLY A 363 29.59 -20.62 9.57
N LYS A 364 28.36 -20.61 8.99
CA LYS A 364 27.98 -21.52 7.91
C LYS A 364 28.74 -21.20 6.61
N LYS A 365 29.09 -19.95 6.41
CA LYS A 365 29.98 -19.46 5.36
C LYS A 365 31.12 -18.68 5.96
N ARG A 366 32.29 -18.70 5.29
CA ARG A 366 33.46 -17.91 5.67
C ARG A 366 33.56 -16.69 4.76
N ALA A 367 33.86 -15.52 5.33
CA ALA A 367 34.28 -14.38 4.53
C ALA A 367 35.62 -14.80 3.85
N LYS A 368 35.64 -14.79 2.51
CA LYS A 368 36.89 -15.01 1.78
C LYS A 368 37.76 -13.79 2.01
N GLU A 369 39.03 -14.03 2.31
CA GLU A 369 40.07 -13.03 2.33
C GLU A 369 40.18 -12.27 1.01
#